data_94ef48eb39bd448e7db12e828224828e
#
_entry.id   94ef48eb39bd448e7db12e828224828e
#
_cell.length_a   1.000
_cell.length_b   1.000
_cell.length_c   1.000
_cell.angle_alpha   90.00
_cell.angle_beta   90.00
_cell.angle_gamma   90.00
#
_symmetry.space_group_name_H-M   'P 1'
#
loop_
_entity.id
_entity.type
_entity.pdbx_description
1 polymer ?
#
loop_
_entity_poly.entity_id
_entity_poly.type
_entity_poly.pdbx_seq_one_letter_code
_entity_poly.pdbx_strand_id
1 'polypeptide(L)'
;EATMAQAISTSITRRTAVAGLALTAGPVAVLAAADNANAQAKQTVPEKSLYERLGGVFAIAAVVDHFSDAVVKNPIVGQTSKNPQLREWHTNNLIRLPGLKFMRTLWVCNVSGGPFQYTPTKPGTTPLGLEEAHRDLRISPAEFDEVAAELGRTLDFVKVPQREKAEVLTAFAAHKDEVTAGYVAKHG
;
A
#
# COMPACT_ATOMS: atom_id res chain seq x y z
N GLU A 1 11.07 11.00 43.51
CA GLU A 1 12.53 11.13 43.44
C GLU A 1 13.07 10.69 42.10
N ALA A 2 13.58 11.68 41.44
CA ALA A 2 14.84 11.79 40.71
C ALA A 2 14.98 10.92 39.43
N THR A 3 14.86 11.57 38.30
CA THR A 3 15.95 12.02 37.42
C THR A 3 16.68 10.91 36.66
N MET A 4 16.51 10.90 35.36
CA MET A 4 17.67 10.96 34.43
C MET A 4 17.20 11.28 33.02
N ALA A 5 17.29 12.56 32.70
CA ALA A 5 17.51 13.01 31.32
C ALA A 5 19.02 12.96 31.07
N GLN A 6 19.45 12.29 30.05
CA GLN A 6 20.81 12.52 29.50
C GLN A 6 20.81 12.45 27.99
N ALA A 7 21.05 13.62 27.45
CA ALA A 7 21.32 13.89 26.05
C ALA A 7 22.58 13.14 25.59
N ILE A 8 22.56 12.58 24.41
CA ILE A 8 23.75 12.20 23.67
C ILE A 8 23.83 13.10 22.45
N SER A 9 24.67 14.17 22.62
CA SER A 9 25.16 14.98 21.54
C SER A 9 26.34 14.24 20.92
N THR A 10 26.28 13.91 19.65
CA THR A 10 27.43 13.39 18.90
C THR A 10 27.85 14.41 17.86
N SER A 11 28.95 15.03 18.14
CA SER A 11 29.64 16.02 17.34
C SER A 11 30.20 15.44 16.03
N ILE A 12 29.89 16.08 14.93
CA ILE A 12 30.49 15.82 13.61
C ILE A 12 31.84 16.58 13.55
N THR A 13 32.92 15.84 13.51
CA THR A 13 34.24 16.38 13.31
C THR A 13 34.55 16.50 11.81
N ARG A 14 34.61 17.72 11.32
CA ARG A 14 35.17 18.05 9.99
C ARG A 14 36.70 17.96 10.08
N ARG A 15 37.29 17.07 9.29
CA ARG A 15 38.75 17.12 9.03
C ARG A 15 38.97 17.73 7.65
N THR A 16 39.44 18.94 7.67
CA THR A 16 40.10 19.63 6.55
C THR A 16 41.54 19.14 6.49
N ALA A 17 41.95 18.58 5.35
CA ALA A 17 43.35 18.33 5.06
C ALA A 17 43.81 19.30 3.98
N VAL A 18 44.74 20.16 4.34
CA VAL A 18 45.51 21.05 3.45
C VAL A 18 46.89 20.43 3.27
N ALA A 19 47.27 20.18 2.04
CA ALA A 19 48.70 20.03 1.63
C ALA A 19 48.71 20.41 0.15
N GLY A 20 49.44 21.38 -0.34
CA GLY A 20 50.85 21.61 -0.24
C GLY A 20 51.39 21.67 -1.66
N LEU A 21 51.70 22.88 -2.19
CA LEU A 21 52.21 23.15 -3.52
C LEU A 21 53.59 22.46 -3.77
N ALA A 22 53.78 21.94 -5.00
CA ALA A 22 55.08 21.88 -5.63
C ALA A 22 54.92 22.23 -7.12
N LEU A 23 55.51 23.33 -7.54
CA LEU A 23 55.68 23.73 -8.93
C LEU A 23 56.85 22.95 -9.57
N THR A 24 56.62 22.37 -10.75
CA THR A 24 57.67 22.18 -11.76
C THR A 24 57.07 22.46 -13.15
N ALA A 25 57.78 23.35 -13.87
CA ALA A 25 57.45 23.80 -15.18
C ALA A 25 57.97 22.86 -16.27
N GLY A 26 57.22 22.71 -17.38
CA GLY A 26 57.69 22.09 -18.63
C GLY A 26 56.53 22.01 -19.64
N PRO A 27 56.76 22.26 -20.96
CA PRO A 27 55.77 22.90 -21.80
C PRO A 27 54.98 22.00 -22.74
N VAL A 28 53.79 22.47 -23.11
CA VAL A 28 53.03 22.32 -24.37
C VAL A 28 52.60 20.93 -24.79
N ALA A 29 51.34 20.68 -24.60
CA ALA A 29 50.47 20.04 -25.61
C ALA A 29 49.04 20.62 -25.46
N VAL A 30 48.74 21.50 -26.42
CA VAL A 30 47.38 22.03 -26.65
C VAL A 30 46.61 21.02 -27.48
N LEU A 31 45.26 20.99 -27.28
CA LEU A 31 44.21 20.36 -28.06
C LEU A 31 43.86 18.91 -27.68
N ALA A 32 42.81 18.81 -26.87
CA ALA A 32 41.57 18.04 -27.09
C ALA A 32 40.74 18.04 -25.80
N ALA A 33 40.14 19.16 -25.46
CA ALA A 33 39.20 19.27 -24.36
C ALA A 33 37.97 20.04 -24.81
N ALA A 34 37.22 19.44 -25.70
CA ALA A 34 35.87 19.90 -26.02
C ALA A 34 35.11 18.69 -26.51
N ASP A 35 34.44 17.97 -25.61
CA ASP A 35 33.23 17.16 -25.90
C ASP A 35 32.75 16.31 -24.68
N ASN A 36 33.09 16.69 -23.46
CA ASN A 36 32.56 15.97 -22.31
C ASN A 36 31.72 16.83 -21.35
N ALA A 37 31.09 17.89 -21.86
CA ALA A 37 30.27 18.76 -21.03
C ALA A 37 28.77 18.57 -21.19
N ASN A 38 28.31 17.36 -21.54
CA ASN A 38 26.85 17.14 -21.63
C ASN A 38 26.37 15.72 -21.25
N ALA A 39 27.13 15.01 -20.45
CA ALA A 39 26.61 13.87 -19.70
C ALA A 39 26.09 14.34 -18.33
N GLN A 40 25.19 15.31 -18.35
CA GLN A 40 24.37 15.62 -17.20
C GLN A 40 23.43 14.42 -17.04
N ALA A 41 23.83 13.48 -16.15
CA ALA A 41 23.00 12.39 -15.76
C ALA A 41 21.65 13.01 -15.38
N LYS A 42 20.61 12.72 -16.17
CA LYS A 42 19.23 12.97 -15.79
C LYS A 42 19.08 12.31 -14.43
N GLN A 43 19.10 13.08 -13.36
CA GLN A 43 18.67 12.63 -12.05
C GLN A 43 17.20 12.27 -12.24
N THR A 44 16.93 10.99 -12.44
CA THR A 44 15.58 10.47 -12.41
C THR A 44 15.10 10.69 -10.98
N VAL A 45 14.24 11.69 -10.79
CA VAL A 45 13.53 11.86 -9.54
C VAL A 45 12.80 10.52 -9.30
N PRO A 46 13.03 9.87 -8.13
CA PRO A 46 12.36 8.61 -7.84
C PRO A 46 10.85 8.76 -8.04
N GLU A 47 10.24 7.84 -8.76
CA GLU A 47 8.80 7.87 -8.96
C GLU A 47 8.11 7.72 -7.59
N LYS A 48 7.09 8.55 -7.34
CA LYS A 48 6.30 8.48 -6.10
C LYS A 48 5.65 7.10 -5.98
N SER A 49 5.66 6.55 -4.78
CA SER A 49 4.95 5.32 -4.47
C SER A 49 3.45 5.42 -4.82
N LEU A 50 2.79 4.29 -5.02
CA LEU A 50 1.33 4.28 -5.23
C LEU A 50 0.60 4.93 -4.04
N TYR A 51 1.08 4.71 -2.82
CA TYR A 51 0.59 5.37 -1.61
C TYR A 51 0.57 6.90 -1.73
N GLU A 52 1.70 7.49 -2.16
CA GLU A 52 1.80 8.95 -2.33
C GLU A 52 0.92 9.47 -3.47
N ARG A 53 0.83 8.70 -4.57
CA ARG A 53 -0.02 9.05 -5.72
C ARG A 53 -1.50 8.95 -5.41
N LEU A 54 -1.90 8.05 -4.50
CA LEU A 54 -3.27 7.93 -3.99
C LEU A 54 -3.63 9.03 -2.97
N GLY A 55 -2.68 9.84 -2.53
CA GLY A 55 -2.92 10.94 -1.58
C GLY A 55 -2.72 10.59 -0.11
N GLY A 56 -2.06 9.45 0.17
CA GLY A 56 -1.69 9.05 1.53
C GLY A 56 -2.83 8.46 2.35
N VAL A 57 -2.59 8.29 3.65
CA VAL A 57 -3.47 7.53 4.55
C VAL A 57 -4.90 8.05 4.62
N PHE A 58 -5.11 9.36 4.62
CA PHE A 58 -6.47 9.91 4.75
C PHE A 58 -7.30 9.68 3.48
N ALA A 59 -6.71 9.81 2.31
CA ALA A 59 -7.37 9.51 1.04
C ALA A 59 -7.68 8.01 0.92
N ILE A 60 -6.73 7.15 1.27
CA ILE A 60 -6.92 5.69 1.30
C ILE A 60 -8.02 5.30 2.30
N ALA A 61 -8.03 5.90 3.50
CA ALA A 61 -9.08 5.64 4.49
C ALA A 61 -10.48 6.01 3.97
N ALA A 62 -10.62 7.13 3.27
CA ALA A 62 -11.89 7.55 2.68
C ALA A 62 -12.36 6.58 1.59
N VAL A 63 -11.45 6.07 0.75
CA VAL A 63 -11.74 5.01 -0.23
C VAL A 63 -12.20 3.73 0.47
N VAL A 64 -11.45 3.28 1.47
CA VAL A 64 -11.76 2.06 2.25
C VAL A 64 -13.09 2.18 2.97
N ASP A 65 -13.41 3.36 3.53
CA ASP A 65 -14.66 3.62 4.20
C ASP A 65 -15.84 3.45 3.24
N HIS A 66 -15.83 4.19 2.13
CA HIS A 66 -16.88 4.11 1.10
C HIS A 66 -17.02 2.70 0.52
N PHE A 67 -15.91 2.09 0.13
CA PHE A 67 -15.87 0.73 -0.41
C PHE A 67 -16.47 -0.30 0.55
N SER A 68 -16.10 -0.23 1.82
CA SER A 68 -16.62 -1.20 2.81
C SER A 68 -18.12 -1.07 3.00
N ASP A 69 -18.65 0.15 3.03
CA ASP A 69 -20.10 0.38 3.12
C ASP A 69 -20.84 -0.04 1.86
N ALA A 70 -20.24 0.15 0.69
CA ALA A 70 -20.78 -0.29 -0.58
C ALA A 70 -20.84 -1.82 -0.66
N VAL A 71 -19.80 -2.53 -0.22
CA VAL A 71 -19.80 -4.00 -0.17
C VAL A 71 -20.88 -4.54 0.76
N VAL A 72 -21.09 -3.93 1.93
CA VAL A 72 -22.17 -4.34 2.86
C VAL A 72 -23.56 -4.23 2.18
N LYS A 73 -23.76 -3.21 1.37
CA LYS A 73 -25.05 -2.96 0.67
C LYS A 73 -25.16 -3.68 -0.67
N ASN A 74 -24.08 -4.24 -1.19
CA ASN A 74 -24.05 -4.88 -2.50
C ASN A 74 -25.00 -6.09 -2.52
N PRO A 75 -25.90 -6.22 -3.53
CA PRO A 75 -26.92 -7.27 -3.56
C PRO A 75 -26.35 -8.70 -3.75
N ILE A 76 -25.12 -8.81 -4.29
CA ILE A 76 -24.50 -10.12 -4.58
C ILE A 76 -23.66 -10.59 -3.40
N VAL A 77 -22.86 -9.71 -2.81
CA VAL A 77 -21.88 -10.07 -1.78
C VAL A 77 -22.22 -9.54 -0.38
N GLY A 78 -23.17 -8.61 -0.26
CA GLY A 78 -23.53 -7.96 1.00
C GLY A 78 -24.62 -8.67 1.79
N GLN A 79 -25.46 -7.88 2.46
CA GLN A 79 -26.51 -8.35 3.38
C GLN A 79 -27.58 -9.23 2.73
N THR A 80 -27.77 -9.15 1.43
CA THR A 80 -28.73 -9.96 0.67
C THR A 80 -28.09 -11.07 -0.15
N SER A 81 -26.81 -11.33 0.07
CA SER A 81 -26.05 -12.35 -0.65
C SER A 81 -26.74 -13.74 -0.57
N LYS A 82 -26.65 -14.49 -1.66
CA LYS A 82 -27.03 -15.91 -1.69
C LYS A 82 -26.03 -16.79 -0.94
N ASN A 83 -24.79 -16.34 -0.79
CA ASN A 83 -23.78 -16.97 0.05
C ASN A 83 -24.15 -16.73 1.53
N PRO A 84 -24.51 -17.77 2.29
CA PRO A 84 -24.98 -17.60 3.66
C PRO A 84 -23.88 -17.06 4.59
N GLN A 85 -22.62 -17.39 4.35
CA GLN A 85 -21.50 -16.92 5.16
C GLN A 85 -21.25 -15.42 4.96
N LEU A 86 -21.30 -14.94 3.72
CA LEU A 86 -21.22 -13.51 3.42
C LEU A 86 -22.41 -12.74 3.98
N ARG A 87 -23.63 -13.26 3.79
CA ARG A 87 -24.83 -12.64 4.33
C ARG A 87 -24.78 -12.55 5.85
N GLU A 88 -24.39 -13.62 6.52
CA GLU A 88 -24.28 -13.64 7.98
C GLU A 88 -23.25 -12.63 8.46
N TRP A 89 -22.08 -12.59 7.83
CA TRP A 89 -21.04 -11.64 8.21
C TRP A 89 -21.54 -10.19 8.06
N HIS A 90 -22.17 -9.87 6.95
CA HIS A 90 -22.67 -8.51 6.66
C HIS A 90 -23.96 -8.16 7.40
N THR A 91 -24.56 -9.08 8.15
CA THR A 91 -25.76 -8.84 8.96
C THR A 91 -25.43 -8.82 10.45
N ASN A 92 -24.74 -9.84 10.94
CA ASN A 92 -24.57 -10.09 12.37
C ASN A 92 -23.22 -9.57 12.91
N ASN A 93 -22.26 -9.25 12.03
CA ASN A 93 -20.92 -8.83 12.43
C ASN A 93 -20.61 -7.35 12.11
N LEU A 94 -21.61 -6.52 11.82
CA LEU A 94 -21.40 -5.10 11.47
C LEU A 94 -20.74 -4.29 12.60
N ILE A 95 -20.86 -4.71 13.85
CA ILE A 95 -20.13 -4.07 14.95
C ILE A 95 -18.60 -4.16 14.77
N ARG A 96 -18.12 -5.12 13.99
CA ARG A 96 -16.70 -5.29 13.67
C ARG A 96 -16.24 -4.46 12.47
N LEU A 97 -17.18 -3.87 11.72
CA LEU A 97 -16.89 -3.13 10.49
C LEU A 97 -15.90 -1.96 10.70
N PRO A 98 -16.01 -1.13 11.75
CA PRO A 98 -15.01 -0.08 11.98
C PRO A 98 -13.58 -0.61 12.13
N GLY A 99 -13.40 -1.71 12.88
CA GLY A 99 -12.11 -2.38 13.03
C GLY A 99 -11.59 -2.95 11.71
N LEU A 100 -12.46 -3.54 10.89
CA LEU A 100 -12.11 -4.03 9.55
C LEU A 100 -11.67 -2.87 8.64
N LYS A 101 -12.40 -1.75 8.63
CA LYS A 101 -12.03 -0.55 7.86
C LYS A 101 -10.64 -0.05 8.26
N PHE A 102 -10.36 0.01 9.56
CA PHE A 102 -9.05 0.40 10.08
C PHE A 102 -7.94 -0.55 9.60
N MET A 103 -8.10 -1.85 9.80
CA MET A 103 -7.10 -2.85 9.41
C MET A 103 -6.89 -2.89 7.89
N ARG A 104 -7.96 -2.77 7.11
CA ARG A 104 -7.88 -2.67 5.64
C ARG A 104 -7.12 -1.43 5.20
N THR A 105 -7.34 -0.28 5.86
CA THR A 105 -6.61 0.95 5.58
C THR A 105 -5.11 0.77 5.82
N LEU A 106 -4.71 0.19 6.96
CA LEU A 106 -3.30 -0.10 7.25
C LEU A 106 -2.69 -1.05 6.22
N TRP A 107 -3.42 -2.09 5.83
CA TRP A 107 -2.95 -3.06 4.84
C TRP A 107 -2.74 -2.39 3.47
N VAL A 108 -3.71 -1.62 2.98
CA VAL A 108 -3.58 -0.89 1.70
C VAL A 108 -2.43 0.10 1.75
N CYS A 109 -2.27 0.86 2.84
CA CYS A 109 -1.14 1.78 3.00
C CYS A 109 0.20 1.05 2.96
N ASN A 110 0.30 -0.12 3.60
CA ASN A 110 1.53 -0.93 3.62
C ASN A 110 1.88 -1.45 2.23
N VAL A 111 0.93 -2.13 1.54
CA VAL A 111 1.20 -2.77 0.23
C VAL A 111 1.37 -1.75 -0.90
N SER A 112 0.90 -0.52 -0.74
CA SER A 112 1.07 0.57 -1.71
C SER A 112 2.37 1.38 -1.52
N GLY A 113 3.24 0.95 -0.59
CA GLY A 113 4.53 1.60 -0.32
C GLY A 113 4.47 2.79 0.64
N GLY A 114 3.46 2.83 1.50
CA GLY A 114 3.34 3.80 2.59
C GLY A 114 4.14 3.42 3.83
N PRO A 115 4.32 4.36 4.78
CA PRO A 115 5.14 4.16 5.98
C PRO A 115 4.42 3.38 7.10
N PHE A 116 3.29 2.75 6.81
CA PHE A 116 2.48 2.04 7.78
C PHE A 116 2.81 0.55 7.81
N GLN A 117 2.66 -0.07 8.98
CA GLN A 117 2.78 -1.51 9.14
C GLN A 117 1.39 -2.11 9.38
N TYR A 118 1.12 -3.22 8.72
CA TYR A 118 -0.05 -4.03 8.98
C TYR A 118 0.22 -4.93 10.18
N THR A 119 -0.19 -4.46 11.36
CA THR A 119 -0.01 -5.17 12.63
C THR A 119 -1.38 -5.48 13.25
N PRO A 120 -1.50 -6.60 13.99
CA PRO A 120 -2.76 -6.92 14.66
C PRO A 120 -3.06 -5.90 15.77
N THR A 121 -4.35 -5.60 15.93
CA THR A 121 -4.82 -4.68 16.97
C THR A 121 -4.89 -5.33 18.36
N LYS A 122 -4.83 -6.67 18.42
CA LYS A 122 -4.84 -7.42 19.67
C LYS A 122 -3.43 -7.88 20.02
N PRO A 123 -2.87 -7.53 21.20
CA PRO A 123 -1.54 -7.97 21.63
C PRO A 123 -1.39 -9.49 21.60
N GLY A 124 -0.22 -9.96 21.18
CA GLY A 124 0.11 -11.40 21.16
C GLY A 124 -0.53 -12.19 20.03
N THR A 125 -1.17 -11.52 19.07
CA THR A 125 -1.69 -12.17 17.85
C THR A 125 -0.88 -11.76 16.63
N THR A 126 -0.89 -12.62 15.60
CA THR A 126 -0.38 -12.29 14.26
C THR A 126 -1.54 -11.84 13.37
N PRO A 127 -1.29 -10.97 12.36
CA PRO A 127 -2.29 -10.69 11.34
C PRO A 127 -2.63 -11.98 10.59
N LEU A 128 -3.92 -12.21 10.34
CA LEU A 128 -4.34 -13.30 9.45
C LEU A 128 -3.89 -12.99 8.02
N GLY A 129 -3.40 -14.00 7.31
CA GLY A 129 -3.22 -13.93 5.87
C GLY A 129 -4.58 -13.79 5.16
N LEU A 130 -4.57 -13.35 3.89
CA LEU A 130 -5.82 -13.17 3.13
C LEU A 130 -6.59 -14.48 2.98
N GLU A 131 -5.92 -15.58 2.69
CA GLU A 131 -6.53 -16.89 2.60
C GLU A 131 -7.22 -17.29 3.92
N GLU A 132 -6.51 -17.20 5.04
CA GLU A 132 -7.01 -17.58 6.35
C GLU A 132 -8.19 -16.70 6.79
N ALA A 133 -8.11 -15.39 6.51
CA ALA A 133 -9.16 -14.43 6.84
C ALA A 133 -10.47 -14.64 6.04
N HIS A 134 -10.39 -15.26 4.86
CA HIS A 134 -11.52 -15.41 3.94
C HIS A 134 -11.99 -16.87 3.76
N ARG A 135 -11.20 -17.86 4.19
CA ARG A 135 -11.49 -19.30 3.98
C ARG A 135 -12.90 -19.69 4.38
N ASP A 136 -13.34 -19.28 5.57
CA ASP A 136 -14.66 -19.64 6.10
C ASP A 136 -15.82 -18.90 5.44
N LEU A 137 -15.53 -17.82 4.71
CA LEU A 137 -16.54 -17.06 3.97
C LEU A 137 -16.93 -17.76 2.65
N ARG A 138 -16.14 -18.75 2.20
CA ARG A 138 -16.40 -19.56 0.99
C ARG A 138 -16.75 -18.74 -0.24
N ILE A 139 -15.99 -17.67 -0.44
CA ILE A 139 -16.20 -16.70 -1.52
C ILE A 139 -15.93 -17.40 -2.86
N SER A 140 -16.92 -17.42 -3.74
CA SER A 140 -16.77 -17.92 -5.10
C SER A 140 -15.96 -16.95 -5.97
N PRO A 141 -15.34 -17.43 -7.07
CA PRO A 141 -14.69 -16.55 -8.03
C PRO A 141 -15.57 -15.42 -8.57
N ALA A 142 -16.86 -15.69 -8.77
CA ALA A 142 -17.83 -14.69 -9.24
C ALA A 142 -18.13 -13.63 -8.16
N GLU A 143 -18.21 -14.00 -6.91
CA GLU A 143 -18.37 -13.07 -5.79
C GLU A 143 -17.13 -12.20 -5.60
N PHE A 144 -15.93 -12.76 -5.78
CA PHE A 144 -14.69 -11.99 -5.79
C PHE A 144 -14.69 -10.96 -6.93
N ASP A 145 -15.09 -11.36 -8.13
CA ASP A 145 -15.16 -10.46 -9.29
C ASP A 145 -16.16 -9.32 -9.07
N GLU A 146 -17.28 -9.59 -8.37
CA GLU A 146 -18.22 -8.53 -7.98
C GLU A 146 -17.61 -7.56 -6.97
N VAL A 147 -16.84 -8.04 -5.99
CA VAL A 147 -16.12 -7.17 -5.05
C VAL A 147 -15.08 -6.31 -5.78
N ALA A 148 -14.38 -6.87 -6.77
CA ALA A 148 -13.47 -6.12 -7.63
C ALA A 148 -14.20 -5.03 -8.44
N ALA A 149 -15.39 -5.35 -8.96
CA ALA A 149 -16.23 -4.37 -9.67
C ALA A 149 -16.71 -3.26 -8.72
N GLU A 150 -17.08 -3.58 -7.48
CA GLU A 150 -17.45 -2.57 -6.47
C GLU A 150 -16.29 -1.66 -6.12
N LEU A 151 -15.07 -2.22 -6.01
CA LEU A 151 -13.87 -1.41 -5.83
C LEU A 151 -13.67 -0.46 -7.02
N GLY A 152 -13.85 -0.94 -8.24
CA GLY A 152 -13.79 -0.11 -9.45
C GLY A 152 -14.80 1.05 -9.43
N ARG A 153 -16.04 0.80 -9.02
CA ARG A 153 -17.08 1.83 -8.86
C ARG A 153 -16.72 2.84 -7.77
N THR A 154 -16.17 2.36 -6.66
CA THR A 154 -15.70 3.23 -5.57
C THR A 154 -14.59 4.16 -6.03
N LEU A 155 -13.57 3.63 -6.73
CA LEU A 155 -12.46 4.43 -7.24
C LEU A 155 -12.91 5.50 -8.23
N ASP A 156 -13.93 5.20 -9.07
CA ASP A 156 -14.55 6.19 -9.96
C ASP A 156 -15.32 7.26 -9.17
N PHE A 157 -16.08 6.84 -8.17
CA PHE A 157 -16.84 7.76 -7.31
C PHE A 157 -15.95 8.79 -6.61
N VAL A 158 -14.81 8.34 -6.08
CA VAL A 158 -13.83 9.23 -5.43
C VAL A 158 -12.86 9.87 -6.43
N LYS A 159 -13.05 9.64 -7.73
CA LYS A 159 -12.29 10.25 -8.83
C LYS A 159 -10.78 9.94 -8.78
N VAL A 160 -10.42 8.70 -8.44
CA VAL A 160 -9.04 8.24 -8.56
C VAL A 160 -8.63 8.27 -10.04
N PRO A 161 -7.44 8.81 -10.39
CA PRO A 161 -6.99 8.84 -11.78
C PRO A 161 -6.89 7.43 -12.38
N GLN A 162 -7.11 7.30 -13.68
CA GLN A 162 -7.21 5.99 -14.35
C GLN A 162 -5.96 5.12 -14.23
N ARG A 163 -4.79 5.73 -14.17
CA ARG A 163 -3.53 5.01 -13.96
C ARG A 163 -3.51 4.32 -12.60
N GLU A 164 -3.77 5.08 -11.54
CA GLU A 164 -3.79 4.58 -10.16
C GLU A 164 -4.92 3.57 -9.96
N LYS A 165 -6.09 3.81 -10.55
CA LYS A 165 -7.20 2.87 -10.54
C LYS A 165 -6.80 1.53 -11.16
N ALA A 166 -6.14 1.54 -12.32
CA ALA A 166 -5.69 0.32 -12.98
C ALA A 166 -4.66 -0.45 -12.12
N GLU A 167 -3.71 0.26 -11.51
CA GLU A 167 -2.72 -0.35 -10.60
C GLU A 167 -3.40 -1.00 -9.38
N VAL A 168 -4.35 -0.30 -8.74
CA VAL A 168 -5.11 -0.82 -7.60
C VAL A 168 -5.91 -2.06 -7.97
N LEU A 169 -6.63 -2.04 -9.09
CA LEU A 169 -7.44 -3.19 -9.54
C LEU A 169 -6.57 -4.38 -9.92
N THR A 170 -5.41 -4.16 -10.54
CA THR A 170 -4.45 -5.22 -10.86
C THR A 170 -3.90 -5.86 -9.59
N ALA A 171 -3.48 -5.05 -8.61
CA ALA A 171 -3.01 -5.54 -7.32
C ALA A 171 -4.11 -6.32 -6.56
N PHE A 172 -5.35 -5.82 -6.58
CA PHE A 172 -6.49 -6.51 -5.97
C PHE A 172 -6.75 -7.87 -6.62
N ALA A 173 -6.76 -7.93 -7.95
CA ALA A 173 -7.01 -9.16 -8.71
C ALA A 173 -5.97 -10.25 -8.46
N ALA A 174 -4.72 -9.88 -8.13
CA ALA A 174 -3.65 -10.82 -7.80
C ALA A 174 -3.95 -11.67 -6.55
N HIS A 175 -4.87 -11.25 -5.69
CA HIS A 175 -5.26 -11.97 -4.47
C HIS A 175 -6.46 -12.89 -4.64
N LYS A 176 -6.94 -13.09 -5.88
CA LYS A 176 -8.15 -13.88 -6.14
C LYS A 176 -8.06 -15.31 -5.59
N ASP A 177 -6.97 -15.99 -5.86
CA ASP A 177 -6.77 -17.38 -5.44
C ASP A 177 -6.76 -17.52 -3.91
N GLU A 178 -6.07 -16.62 -3.21
CA GLU A 178 -6.05 -16.59 -1.75
C GLU A 178 -7.44 -16.38 -1.15
N VAL A 179 -8.18 -15.41 -1.68
CA VAL A 179 -9.52 -15.05 -1.15
C VAL A 179 -10.56 -16.12 -1.45
N THR A 180 -10.43 -16.83 -2.58
CA THR A 180 -11.37 -17.87 -2.99
C THR A 180 -10.98 -19.29 -2.57
N ALA A 181 -9.86 -19.47 -1.87
CA ALA A 181 -9.33 -20.78 -1.48
C ALA A 181 -10.31 -21.64 -0.64
N GLY A 182 -11.24 -20.99 0.10
CA GLY A 182 -12.29 -21.70 0.86
C GLY A 182 -13.51 -22.12 0.05
N TYR A 183 -13.58 -21.75 -1.23
CA TYR A 183 -14.72 -22.08 -2.09
C TYR A 183 -14.66 -23.52 -2.57
N VAL A 184 -15.74 -24.25 -2.35
CA VAL A 184 -15.96 -25.59 -2.92
C VAL A 184 -17.12 -25.50 -3.89
N ALA A 185 -16.83 -25.72 -5.17
CA ALA A 185 -17.86 -25.80 -6.19
C ALA A 185 -18.84 -26.94 -5.83
N LYS A 186 -20.12 -26.64 -5.74
CA LYS A 186 -21.13 -27.69 -5.64
C LYS A 186 -21.17 -28.41 -6.99
N HIS A 187 -20.64 -29.62 -7.02
CA HIS A 187 -20.92 -30.53 -8.14
C HIS A 187 -22.40 -30.84 -8.09
N GLY A 188 -23.15 -30.35 -9.09
CA GLY A 188 -24.57 -30.64 -9.30
C GLY A 188 -24.79 -32.04 -9.78
#